data_7a6fa6053d9e189fcb77e2bedc903c6d
#
_entry.id   7a6fa6053d9e189fcb77e2bedc903c6d
#
_cell.length_a   1.000
_cell.length_b   1.000
_cell.length_c   1.000
_cell.angle_alpha   90.00
_cell.angle_beta   90.00
_cell.angle_gamma   90.00
#
_symmetry.space_group_name_H-M   'P 1'
#
loop_
_entity.id
_entity.type
_entity.pdbx_description
1 polymer ?
#
loop_
_entity_poly.entity_id
_entity_poly.type
_entity_poly.pdbx_seq_one_letter_code
_entity_poly.pdbx_strand_id
1 'polypeptide(L)'
;MQPSAGTARHDAVAWGYARQADSMGVDIIQNCEVIGFDVSAGKINGIRTSRGNIKAKKVGLCVAGSTNILAEKLNMTLPIETHLLQACVSEPIKPVLDNVVTFGAGHFYVSQSDKGEMVMGGDLDGYNSYAQRGNLPTLQHVLTEGIAMMPFLSKLKMLRTWGGIMDMS
;
A
#
# COMPACT_ATOMS: atom_id res chain seq x y z
N MET A 1 -10.70 13.38 -18.98
CA MET A 1 -10.71 11.91 -19.09
C MET A 1 -9.34 11.46 -19.59
N GLN A 2 -8.77 10.42 -19.02
CA GLN A 2 -7.51 9.83 -19.48
C GLN A 2 -7.80 8.44 -20.08
N PRO A 3 -7.95 8.33 -21.39
CA PRO A 3 -8.46 7.12 -22.05
C PRO A 3 -7.52 5.90 -21.94
N SER A 4 -6.23 6.15 -21.71
CA SER A 4 -5.21 5.11 -21.57
C SER A 4 -4.94 4.69 -20.13
N ALA A 5 -5.65 5.27 -19.16
CA ALA A 5 -5.58 4.86 -17.76
C ALA A 5 -6.51 3.66 -17.48
N GLY A 6 -6.25 2.98 -16.39
CA GLY A 6 -7.06 1.83 -15.98
C GLY A 6 -6.72 1.36 -14.57
N THR A 7 -7.29 0.25 -14.17
CA THR A 7 -6.97 -0.45 -12.92
C THR A 7 -6.06 -1.64 -13.18
N ALA A 8 -5.10 -1.85 -12.30
CA ALA A 8 -4.28 -3.05 -12.30
C ALA A 8 -4.67 -3.94 -11.11
N ARG A 9 -4.78 -5.24 -11.35
CA ARG A 9 -4.93 -6.21 -10.26
C ARG A 9 -3.57 -6.36 -9.57
N HIS A 10 -3.40 -5.67 -8.45
CA HIS A 10 -2.14 -5.59 -7.72
C HIS A 10 -1.56 -6.97 -7.32
N ASP A 11 -2.42 -7.91 -6.93
CA ASP A 11 -2.04 -9.29 -6.63
C ASP A 11 -1.45 -10.01 -7.86
N ALA A 12 -2.10 -9.91 -9.01
CA ALA A 12 -1.61 -10.50 -10.26
C ALA A 12 -0.26 -9.90 -10.71
N VAL A 13 -0.11 -8.57 -10.55
CA VAL A 13 1.16 -7.88 -10.84
C VAL A 13 2.27 -8.36 -9.92
N ALA A 14 2.03 -8.39 -8.60
CA ALA A 14 3.03 -8.85 -7.63
C ALA A 14 3.43 -10.31 -7.89
N TRP A 15 2.47 -11.20 -8.14
CA TRP A 15 2.75 -12.59 -8.47
C TRP A 15 3.46 -12.76 -9.82
N GLY A 16 3.13 -11.93 -10.79
CA GLY A 16 3.82 -11.92 -12.09
C GLY A 16 5.32 -11.64 -11.94
N TYR A 17 5.65 -10.57 -11.20
CA TYR A 17 7.05 -10.22 -10.92
C TYR A 17 7.75 -11.30 -10.07
N ALA A 18 7.09 -11.82 -9.04
CA ALA A 18 7.67 -12.86 -8.19
C ALA A 18 8.01 -14.14 -8.98
N ARG A 19 7.09 -14.62 -9.81
CA ARG A 19 7.33 -15.79 -10.67
C ARG A 19 8.47 -15.57 -11.66
N GLN A 20 8.53 -14.38 -12.26
CA GLN A 20 9.60 -14.05 -13.18
C GLN A 20 10.95 -13.98 -12.46
N ALA A 21 11.02 -13.37 -11.30
CA ALA A 21 12.23 -13.33 -10.48
C ALA A 21 12.70 -14.74 -10.09
N ASP A 22 11.79 -15.57 -9.61
CA ASP A 22 12.08 -16.99 -9.27
C ASP A 22 12.63 -17.75 -10.48
N SER A 23 12.02 -17.61 -11.65
CA SER A 23 12.51 -18.25 -12.90
C SER A 23 13.90 -17.78 -13.34
N MET A 24 14.32 -16.61 -12.88
CA MET A 24 15.67 -16.06 -13.10
C MET A 24 16.67 -16.43 -12.00
N GLY A 25 16.29 -17.28 -11.06
CA GLY A 25 17.14 -17.77 -9.97
C GLY A 25 17.19 -16.87 -8.74
N VAL A 26 16.20 -16.03 -8.54
CA VAL A 26 16.08 -15.22 -7.31
C VAL A 26 15.40 -16.03 -6.23
N ASP A 27 16.06 -16.21 -5.09
CA ASP A 27 15.47 -16.83 -3.91
C ASP A 27 14.49 -15.87 -3.23
N ILE A 28 13.21 -16.26 -3.15
CA ILE A 28 12.16 -15.50 -2.47
C ILE A 28 11.85 -16.16 -1.14
N ILE A 29 12.26 -15.53 -0.04
CA ILE A 29 12.08 -16.04 1.32
C ILE A 29 10.94 -15.30 2.01
N GLN A 30 9.76 -15.88 2.00
CA GLN A 30 8.58 -15.33 2.66
C GLN A 30 8.63 -15.50 4.18
N ASN A 31 7.92 -14.64 4.93
CA ASN A 31 7.85 -14.68 6.39
C ASN A 31 9.26 -14.69 7.03
N CYS A 32 10.15 -13.85 6.49
CA CYS A 32 11.53 -13.70 6.92
C CYS A 32 11.80 -12.21 7.16
N GLU A 33 11.56 -11.76 8.38
CA GLU A 33 11.73 -10.36 8.77
C GLU A 33 13.21 -10.00 8.87
N VAL A 34 13.60 -8.85 8.29
CA VAL A 34 14.92 -8.26 8.47
C VAL A 34 14.95 -7.49 9.78
N ILE A 35 15.70 -8.01 10.76
CA ILE A 35 15.80 -7.44 12.10
C ILE A 35 17.04 -6.55 12.30
N GLY A 36 17.97 -6.54 11.34
CA GLY A 36 19.16 -5.71 11.39
C GLY A 36 20.17 -6.01 10.30
N PHE A 37 21.31 -5.34 10.39
CA PHE A 37 22.38 -5.45 9.42
C PHE A 37 23.67 -5.89 10.08
N ASP A 38 24.52 -6.59 9.33
CA ASP A 38 25.89 -6.90 9.70
C ASP A 38 26.80 -5.90 8.97
N VAL A 39 27.41 -4.99 9.73
CA VAL A 39 28.29 -3.93 9.21
C VAL A 39 29.62 -3.96 9.94
N SER A 40 30.72 -3.99 9.20
CA SER A 40 32.05 -3.82 9.75
C SER A 40 32.91 -2.91 8.88
N ALA A 41 33.70 -2.06 9.51
CA ALA A 41 34.56 -1.08 8.83
C ALA A 41 33.81 -0.26 7.76
N GLY A 42 32.57 0.15 8.05
CA GLY A 42 31.74 0.94 7.13
C GLY A 42 31.21 0.20 5.91
N LYS A 43 31.31 -1.13 5.88
CA LYS A 43 30.83 -1.97 4.79
C LYS A 43 29.80 -2.96 5.28
N ILE A 44 28.77 -3.17 4.46
CA ILE A 44 27.76 -4.18 4.71
C ILE A 44 28.32 -5.57 4.37
N ASN A 45 28.09 -6.55 5.26
CA ASN A 45 28.50 -7.94 5.08
C ASN A 45 27.30 -8.87 4.97
N GLY A 46 26.11 -8.37 5.36
CA GLY A 46 24.89 -9.15 5.32
C GLY A 46 23.76 -8.52 6.11
N ILE A 47 22.71 -9.30 6.26
CA ILE A 47 21.52 -8.95 7.03
C ILE A 47 21.25 -10.01 8.10
N ARG A 48 20.67 -9.58 9.22
CA ARG A 48 20.13 -10.45 10.25
C ARG A 48 18.64 -10.56 10.08
N THR A 49 18.13 -11.77 10.05
CA THR A 49 16.71 -12.04 9.86
C THR A 49 16.13 -12.91 10.97
N SER A 50 14.81 -12.98 11.04
CA SER A 50 14.09 -13.90 11.94
C SER A 50 14.36 -15.37 11.65
N ARG A 51 14.99 -15.70 10.52
CA ARG A 51 15.32 -17.07 10.11
C ARG A 51 16.82 -17.34 10.02
N GLY A 52 17.66 -16.44 10.53
CA GLY A 52 19.10 -16.55 10.49
C GLY A 52 19.75 -15.42 9.70
N ASN A 53 21.07 -15.49 9.57
CA ASN A 53 21.85 -14.45 8.91
C ASN A 53 22.07 -14.78 7.43
N ILE A 54 21.95 -13.78 6.57
CA ILE A 54 22.22 -13.90 5.14
C ILE A 54 23.41 -13.01 4.82
N LYS A 55 24.48 -13.60 4.28
CA LYS A 55 25.67 -12.86 3.83
C LYS A 55 25.39 -12.19 2.49
N ALA A 56 25.66 -10.90 2.39
CA ALA A 56 25.49 -10.12 1.17
C ALA A 56 26.49 -8.97 1.09
N LYS A 57 27.04 -8.73 -0.09
CA LYS A 57 27.95 -7.60 -0.34
C LYS A 57 27.22 -6.30 -0.63
N LYS A 58 25.94 -6.38 -1.01
CA LYS A 58 25.07 -5.25 -1.32
C LYS A 58 23.66 -5.59 -0.83
N VAL A 59 22.96 -4.60 -0.30
CA VAL A 59 21.57 -4.73 0.17
C VAL A 59 20.77 -3.57 -0.40
N GLY A 60 19.64 -3.88 -1.02
CA GLY A 60 18.66 -2.90 -1.46
C GLY A 60 17.47 -2.85 -0.50
N LEU A 61 17.07 -1.66 -0.08
CA LEU A 61 15.86 -1.44 0.70
C LEU A 61 14.71 -1.08 -0.25
N CYS A 62 13.79 -2.02 -0.47
CA CYS A 62 12.62 -1.85 -1.32
C CYS A 62 11.35 -2.10 -0.50
N VAL A 63 11.18 -1.33 0.58
CA VAL A 63 10.19 -1.57 1.63
C VAL A 63 9.22 -0.39 1.82
N ALA A 64 9.16 0.50 0.83
CA ALA A 64 8.25 1.65 0.77
C ALA A 64 8.20 2.42 2.10
N GLY A 65 7.03 2.66 2.67
CA GLY A 65 6.85 3.41 3.91
C GLY A 65 7.59 2.84 5.14
N SER A 66 8.04 1.59 5.10
CA SER A 66 8.87 1.02 6.19
C SER A 66 10.37 1.32 6.04
N THR A 67 10.78 2.13 5.06
CA THR A 67 12.19 2.37 4.75
C THR A 67 12.95 2.96 5.93
N ASN A 68 12.41 3.96 6.63
CA ASN A 68 13.07 4.57 7.77
C ASN A 68 13.25 3.63 8.95
N ILE A 69 12.33 2.68 9.19
CA ILE A 69 12.48 1.67 10.26
C ILE A 69 13.76 0.85 10.06
N LEU A 70 14.11 0.54 8.82
CA LEU A 70 15.33 -0.20 8.51
C LEU A 70 16.56 0.72 8.39
N ALA A 71 16.39 1.92 7.83
CA ALA A 71 17.48 2.90 7.71
C ALA A 71 18.03 3.34 9.07
N GLU A 72 17.17 3.54 10.07
CA GLU A 72 17.56 3.87 11.45
C GLU A 72 18.47 2.81 12.07
N LYS A 73 18.34 1.54 11.71
CA LYS A 73 19.25 0.47 12.17
C LYS A 73 20.66 0.61 11.61
N LEU A 74 20.85 1.48 10.63
CA LEU A 74 22.14 1.87 10.06
C LEU A 74 22.55 3.30 10.46
N ASN A 75 21.86 3.93 11.41
CA ASN A 75 22.00 5.32 11.80
C ASN A 75 21.83 6.28 10.59
N MET A 76 20.93 5.94 9.68
CA MET A 76 20.57 6.75 8.52
C MET A 76 19.15 7.28 8.70
N THR A 77 18.95 8.55 8.37
CA THR A 77 17.61 9.16 8.29
C THR A 77 17.38 9.59 6.86
N LEU A 78 16.28 9.17 6.28
CA LEU A 78 15.87 9.57 4.94
C LEU A 78 14.69 10.53 5.03
N PRO A 79 14.56 11.49 4.11
CA PRO A 79 13.44 12.44 4.09
C PRO A 79 12.15 11.76 3.59
N ILE A 80 11.73 10.73 4.28
CA ILE A 80 10.54 9.94 3.97
C ILE A 80 9.64 9.96 5.20
N GLU A 81 8.43 10.45 5.03
CA GLU A 81 7.37 10.37 6.04
C GLU A 81 6.39 9.27 5.67
N THR A 82 5.84 8.62 6.68
CA THR A 82 4.93 7.48 6.49
C THR A 82 3.53 7.87 6.94
N HIS A 83 2.58 7.82 6.03
CA HIS A 83 1.18 8.10 6.28
C HIS A 83 0.30 6.91 5.92
N LEU A 84 -0.82 6.76 6.61
CA LEU A 84 -1.78 5.72 6.32
C LEU A 84 -2.76 6.20 5.25
N LEU A 85 -2.72 5.59 4.08
CA LEU A 85 -3.73 5.76 3.03
C LEU A 85 -4.86 4.77 3.28
N GLN A 86 -6.09 5.27 3.40
CA GLN A 86 -7.22 4.45 3.77
C GLN A 86 -8.15 4.15 2.61
N ALA A 87 -8.73 2.97 2.65
CA ALA A 87 -9.71 2.51 1.68
C ALA A 87 -10.77 1.62 2.31
N CYS A 88 -11.86 1.47 1.59
CA CYS A 88 -12.98 0.64 1.98
C CYS A 88 -13.63 -0.03 0.76
N VAL A 89 -14.41 -1.06 1.01
CA VAL A 89 -15.15 -1.79 -0.02
C VAL A 89 -16.58 -2.04 0.42
N SER A 90 -17.52 -1.85 -0.52
CA SER A 90 -18.94 -2.08 -0.28
C SER A 90 -19.36 -3.53 -0.55
N GLU A 91 -20.61 -3.84 -0.24
CA GLU A 91 -21.30 -4.99 -0.82
C GLU A 91 -21.33 -4.89 -2.35
N PRO A 92 -21.41 -6.04 -3.06
CA PRO A 92 -21.51 -6.05 -4.51
C PRO A 92 -22.88 -5.54 -4.98
N ILE A 93 -22.85 -4.76 -6.06
CA ILE A 93 -24.04 -4.26 -6.77
C ILE A 93 -23.93 -4.57 -8.27
N LYS A 94 -25.00 -4.36 -9.00
CA LYS A 94 -24.96 -4.45 -10.46
C LYS A 94 -23.92 -3.49 -11.04
N PRO A 95 -23.32 -3.80 -12.20
CA PRO A 95 -22.39 -2.91 -12.87
C PRO A 95 -23.03 -1.55 -13.16
N VAL A 96 -22.41 -0.50 -12.63
CA VAL A 96 -22.85 0.92 -12.79
C VAL A 96 -21.69 1.86 -13.08
N LEU A 97 -20.45 1.39 -12.96
CA LEU A 97 -19.27 2.21 -13.11
C LEU A 97 -18.14 1.44 -13.82
N ASP A 98 -17.88 1.78 -15.07
CA ASP A 98 -16.84 1.15 -15.89
C ASP A 98 -15.46 1.82 -15.79
N ASN A 99 -15.40 2.97 -15.13
CA ASN A 99 -14.19 3.79 -15.02
C ASN A 99 -13.79 3.99 -13.58
N VAL A 100 -12.52 4.32 -13.36
CA VAL A 100 -12.09 4.91 -12.09
C VAL A 100 -12.43 6.39 -12.10
N VAL A 101 -13.15 6.84 -11.10
CA VAL A 101 -13.41 8.25 -10.86
C VAL A 101 -12.54 8.72 -9.71
N THR A 102 -11.81 9.81 -9.93
CA THR A 102 -10.98 10.44 -8.90
C THR A 102 -11.36 11.90 -8.73
N PHE A 103 -11.38 12.35 -7.50
CA PHE A 103 -11.61 13.75 -7.14
C PHE A 103 -10.48 14.23 -6.24
N GLY A 104 -9.45 14.83 -6.86
CA GLY A 104 -8.22 15.20 -6.17
C GLY A 104 -8.41 16.21 -5.04
N ALA A 105 -9.29 17.18 -5.20
CA ALA A 105 -9.58 18.20 -4.18
C ALA A 105 -10.27 17.62 -2.94
N GLY A 106 -11.08 16.56 -3.10
CA GLY A 106 -11.74 15.85 -1.99
C GLY A 106 -10.97 14.63 -1.54
N HIS A 107 -9.77 14.39 -2.06
CA HIS A 107 -8.97 13.19 -1.73
C HIS A 107 -9.79 11.90 -1.81
N PHE A 108 -10.55 11.75 -2.91
CA PHE A 108 -11.47 10.64 -3.10
C PHE A 108 -11.25 9.95 -4.43
N TYR A 109 -11.33 8.64 -4.43
CA TYR A 109 -11.48 7.84 -5.63
C TYR A 109 -12.52 6.73 -5.44
N VAL A 110 -13.11 6.31 -6.55
CA VAL A 110 -14.00 5.16 -6.59
C VAL A 110 -13.82 4.38 -7.89
N SER A 111 -13.87 3.08 -7.77
CA SER A 111 -13.96 2.14 -8.89
C SER A 111 -14.89 0.99 -8.54
N GLN A 112 -15.42 0.33 -9.54
CA GLN A 112 -16.19 -0.90 -9.33
C GLN A 112 -15.33 -2.11 -9.70
N SER A 113 -15.31 -3.13 -8.84
CA SER A 113 -14.59 -4.36 -9.11
C SER A 113 -15.35 -5.27 -10.07
N ASP A 114 -14.68 -6.25 -10.66
CA ASP A 114 -15.30 -7.27 -11.52
C ASP A 114 -16.39 -8.08 -10.80
N LYS A 115 -16.36 -8.09 -9.47
CA LYS A 115 -17.35 -8.76 -8.62
C LYS A 115 -18.52 -7.87 -8.23
N GLY A 116 -18.45 -6.58 -8.59
CA GLY A 116 -19.51 -5.60 -8.34
C GLY A 116 -19.31 -4.72 -7.11
N GLU A 117 -18.29 -4.96 -6.28
CA GLU A 117 -18.05 -4.11 -5.11
C GLU A 117 -17.52 -2.72 -5.52
N MET A 118 -17.97 -1.69 -4.83
CA MET A 118 -17.39 -0.35 -4.95
C MET A 118 -16.18 -0.26 -4.04
N VAL A 119 -15.00 -0.02 -4.63
CA VAL A 119 -13.74 0.24 -3.92
C VAL A 119 -13.54 1.75 -3.84
N MET A 120 -13.46 2.27 -2.64
CA MET A 120 -13.37 3.71 -2.36
C MET A 120 -12.22 4.00 -1.42
N GLY A 121 -11.58 5.15 -1.60
CA GLY A 121 -10.51 5.60 -0.73
C GLY A 121 -9.92 6.91 -1.21
N GLY A 122 -8.75 7.28 -0.70
CA GLY A 122 -7.98 8.42 -1.18
C GLY A 122 -7.54 9.41 -0.12
N ASP A 123 -8.02 9.28 1.11
CA ASP A 123 -7.60 10.18 2.19
C ASP A 123 -6.50 9.55 3.04
N LEU A 124 -5.69 10.40 3.63
CA LEU A 124 -4.52 10.08 4.43
C LEU A 124 -4.72 10.51 5.87
N ASP A 125 -4.14 9.77 6.79
CA ASP A 125 -4.01 10.26 8.16
C ASP A 125 -3.12 11.51 8.18
N GLY A 126 -3.54 12.54 8.92
CA GLY A 126 -2.80 13.78 9.07
C GLY A 126 -1.56 13.69 9.98
N TYR A 127 -1.08 12.48 10.27
CA TYR A 127 0.07 12.21 11.13
C TYR A 127 0.84 10.97 10.66
N ASN A 128 2.10 10.90 11.02
CA ASN A 128 2.95 9.74 10.68
C ASN A 128 2.47 8.49 11.42
N SER A 129 2.28 7.40 10.68
CA SER A 129 1.78 6.15 11.23
C SER A 129 2.28 4.94 10.46
N TYR A 130 2.59 3.88 11.18
CA TYR A 130 2.86 2.54 10.63
C TYR A 130 1.67 1.59 10.83
N ALA A 131 0.53 2.09 11.23
CA ALA A 131 -0.69 1.31 11.34
C ALA A 131 -1.12 0.79 9.96
N GLN A 132 -1.81 -0.35 9.95
CA GLN A 132 -2.41 -0.93 8.74
C GLN A 132 -3.93 -1.09 8.90
N ARG A 133 -4.50 -0.38 9.86
CA ARG A 133 -5.93 -0.37 10.14
C ARG A 133 -6.48 1.02 9.88
N GLY A 134 -7.58 1.11 9.16
CA GLY A 134 -8.30 2.34 8.99
C GLY A 134 -8.85 2.88 10.32
N ASN A 135 -9.12 4.17 10.35
CA ASN A 135 -9.80 4.84 11.44
C ASN A 135 -11.13 5.45 10.96
N LEU A 136 -12.04 5.65 11.89
CA LEU A 136 -13.38 6.12 11.56
C LEU A 136 -13.41 7.56 11.01
N PRO A 137 -12.65 8.53 11.54
CA PRO A 137 -12.66 9.89 11.02
C PRO A 137 -12.28 9.98 9.53
N THR A 138 -11.18 9.34 9.12
CA THR A 138 -10.74 9.33 7.72
C THR A 138 -11.74 8.59 6.83
N LEU A 139 -12.26 7.45 7.28
CA LEU A 139 -13.29 6.73 6.55
C LEU A 139 -14.56 7.57 6.37
N GLN A 140 -14.99 8.27 7.42
CA GLN A 140 -16.16 9.15 7.35
C GLN A 140 -15.96 10.28 6.35
N HIS A 141 -14.76 10.87 6.29
CA HIS A 141 -14.42 11.89 5.31
C HIS A 141 -14.51 11.33 3.88
N VAL A 142 -13.85 10.21 3.60
CA VAL A 142 -13.89 9.53 2.28
C VAL A 142 -15.32 9.23 1.85
N LEU A 143 -16.16 8.70 2.75
CA LEU A 143 -17.55 8.39 2.41
C LEU A 143 -18.41 9.64 2.21
N THR A 144 -18.16 10.72 2.96
CA THR A 144 -18.87 11.98 2.79
C THR A 144 -18.60 12.59 1.42
N GLU A 145 -17.34 12.64 1.02
CA GLU A 145 -16.94 13.12 -0.32
C GLU A 145 -17.53 12.23 -1.43
N GLY A 146 -17.47 10.91 -1.22
CA GLY A 146 -18.05 9.96 -2.16
C GLY A 146 -19.55 10.12 -2.34
N ILE A 147 -20.30 10.31 -1.27
CA ILE A 147 -21.76 10.51 -1.31
C ILE A 147 -22.11 11.85 -1.94
N ALA A 148 -21.31 12.88 -1.69
CA ALA A 148 -21.51 14.19 -2.33
C ALA A 148 -21.38 14.11 -3.87
N MET A 149 -20.43 13.30 -4.35
CA MET A 149 -20.24 13.08 -5.80
C MET A 149 -21.25 12.08 -6.38
N MET A 150 -21.54 11.02 -5.67
CA MET A 150 -22.38 9.90 -6.12
C MET A 150 -23.39 9.53 -5.02
N PRO A 151 -24.55 10.19 -4.94
CA PRO A 151 -25.52 10.02 -3.86
C PRO A 151 -26.00 8.58 -3.64
N PHE A 152 -25.97 7.73 -4.67
CA PHE A 152 -26.37 6.32 -4.53
C PHE A 152 -25.47 5.53 -3.58
N LEU A 153 -24.20 5.96 -3.38
CA LEU A 153 -23.27 5.32 -2.46
C LEU A 153 -23.79 5.31 -1.01
N SER A 154 -24.67 6.25 -0.65
CA SER A 154 -25.29 6.30 0.68
C SER A 154 -26.16 5.08 1.01
N LYS A 155 -26.57 4.32 0.01
CA LYS A 155 -27.42 3.12 0.16
C LYS A 155 -26.61 1.84 0.31
N LEU A 156 -25.30 1.88 0.13
CA LEU A 156 -24.46 0.69 0.13
C LEU A 156 -23.97 0.37 1.55
N LYS A 157 -23.89 -0.91 1.84
CA LYS A 157 -23.30 -1.40 3.08
C LYS A 157 -21.80 -1.59 2.89
N MET A 158 -21.02 -1.07 3.83
CA MET A 158 -19.59 -1.27 3.86
C MET A 158 -19.27 -2.65 4.44
N LEU A 159 -18.43 -3.42 3.73
CA LEU A 159 -18.03 -4.75 4.16
C LEU A 159 -16.69 -4.74 4.88
N ARG A 160 -15.74 -3.92 4.41
CA ARG A 160 -14.37 -3.91 4.95
C ARG A 160 -13.70 -2.57 4.73
N THR A 161 -12.83 -2.23 5.67
CA THR A 161 -11.89 -1.12 5.60
C THR A 161 -10.47 -1.62 5.80
N TRP A 162 -9.50 -0.93 5.23
CA TRP A 162 -8.08 -1.20 5.45
C TRP A 162 -7.27 0.08 5.27
N GLY A 163 -6.03 0.03 5.70
CA GLY A 163 -5.06 1.09 5.44
C GLY A 163 -3.77 0.51 4.88
N GLY A 164 -3.16 1.23 3.96
CA GLY A 164 -1.86 0.95 3.39
C GLY A 164 -0.85 2.01 3.82
N ILE A 165 0.34 1.58 4.19
CA ILE A 165 1.44 2.49 4.53
C ILE A 165 1.95 3.12 3.24
N MET A 166 1.86 4.45 3.16
CA MET A 166 2.32 5.25 2.03
C MET A 166 3.54 6.06 2.44
N ASP A 167 4.58 6.01 1.62
CA ASP A 167 5.78 6.81 1.76
C ASP A 167 5.61 8.15 1.04
N MET A 168 5.84 9.22 1.79
CA MET A 168 5.79 10.60 1.32
C MET A 168 7.20 11.18 1.35
N SER A 169 7.65 11.80 0.25
CA SER A 169 8.98 12.41 0.10
C SER A 169 8.92 13.79 -0.55
#